data_5c3d6af90b5aded377172a90b8af6204
#
_entry.id   5c3d6af90b5aded377172a90b8af6204
#
_cell.length_a   1.000
_cell.length_b   1.000
_cell.length_c   1.000
_cell.angle_alpha   90.00
_cell.angle_beta   90.00
_cell.angle_gamma   90.00
#
_symmetry.space_group_name_H-M   'P 1'
#
loop_
_entity.id
_entity.type
_entity.pdbx_description
1 polymer ?
#
loop_
_entity_poly.entity_id
_entity_poly.type
_entity_poly.pdbx_seq_one_letter_code
_entity_poly.pdbx_strand_id
1 'polypeptide(L)'
;MKSPALKILFVTTEAEPFASVGGLGAVMHALPKAIKELGQDARLMIPRYLPIEDEKWRLKMEYEGLKVPTNNQKGATELVCNVKRYDPYDPAAPFTAYFLENMEFFEHRANVYGYADDVARWMLLSRGVLEFLKVSSWVPQVIVCTDWHTGFLANILKTSYQDDPQLSKIAIVHSIHNLASQMSRLKHRFVSEEDIDDGLSSEMITPDSLKT
;
A
#
# COMPACT_ATOMS: atom_id res chain seq x y z
N MET A 1 -27.78 17.49 12.83
CA MET A 1 -26.46 17.86 12.24
C MET A 1 -25.91 16.59 11.56
N LYS A 2 -25.48 16.66 10.30
CA LYS A 2 -24.76 15.52 9.69
C LYS A 2 -23.41 15.38 10.38
N SER A 3 -23.05 14.17 10.78
CA SER A 3 -21.70 13.89 11.29
C SER A 3 -20.67 14.27 10.21
N PRO A 4 -19.46 14.75 10.60
CA PRO A 4 -18.42 15.04 9.65
C PRO A 4 -18.07 13.77 8.85
N ALA A 5 -17.72 13.95 7.57
CA ALA A 5 -17.34 12.83 6.70
C ALA A 5 -16.14 12.08 7.28
N LEU A 6 -16.24 10.76 7.35
CA LEU A 6 -15.13 9.90 7.77
C LEU A 6 -14.10 9.83 6.64
N LYS A 7 -12.82 10.05 6.98
CA LYS A 7 -11.69 9.91 6.05
C LYS A 7 -11.20 8.47 6.07
N ILE A 8 -11.24 7.80 4.93
CA ILE A 8 -10.91 6.38 4.79
C ILE A 8 -9.88 6.23 3.68
N LEU A 9 -8.74 5.58 3.99
CA LEU A 9 -7.73 5.21 3.02
C LEU A 9 -7.78 3.71 2.75
N PHE A 10 -8.03 3.32 1.51
CA PHE A 10 -7.91 1.95 1.06
C PHE A 10 -6.48 1.71 0.55
N VAL A 11 -5.76 0.79 1.16
CA VAL A 11 -4.41 0.38 0.75
C VAL A 11 -4.49 -1.01 0.13
N THR A 12 -4.07 -1.13 -1.12
CA THR A 12 -4.24 -2.35 -1.90
C THR A 12 -3.14 -2.50 -2.95
N THR A 13 -3.04 -3.67 -3.53
CA THR A 13 -2.12 -3.95 -4.64
C THR A 13 -2.79 -3.84 -6.01
N GLU A 14 -4.12 -3.89 -6.06
CA GLU A 14 -4.91 -3.76 -7.28
C GLU A 14 -6.06 -2.77 -7.09
N ALA A 15 -6.34 -2.00 -8.12
CA ALA A 15 -7.57 -1.21 -8.24
C ALA A 15 -7.82 -0.87 -9.71
N GLU A 16 -8.97 -1.21 -10.24
CA GLU A 16 -9.39 -0.76 -11.55
C GLU A 16 -9.65 0.77 -11.54
N PRO A 17 -9.35 1.45 -12.62
CA PRO A 17 -8.82 0.98 -13.91
C PRO A 17 -7.28 0.99 -13.99
N PHE A 18 -6.55 1.15 -12.90
CA PHE A 18 -5.10 1.35 -12.88
C PHE A 18 -4.33 0.03 -12.96
N ALA A 19 -4.72 -0.95 -12.14
CA ALA A 19 -4.12 -2.28 -12.11
C ALA A 19 -5.18 -3.32 -11.72
N SER A 20 -5.28 -4.39 -12.50
CA SER A 20 -6.20 -5.50 -12.23
C SER A 20 -5.59 -6.80 -12.72
N VAL A 21 -5.50 -7.78 -11.83
CA VAL A 21 -5.05 -9.15 -12.12
C VAL A 21 -6.18 -10.13 -11.78
N GLY A 22 -6.92 -9.83 -10.74
CA GLY A 22 -8.02 -10.65 -10.25
C GLY A 22 -9.23 -9.82 -9.82
N GLY A 23 -10.14 -10.45 -9.06
CA GLY A 23 -11.35 -9.79 -8.59
C GLY A 23 -11.14 -8.64 -7.62
N LEU A 24 -9.94 -8.55 -7.00
CA LEU A 24 -9.62 -7.49 -6.04
C LEU A 24 -9.65 -6.11 -6.72
N GLY A 25 -9.16 -6.00 -7.96
CA GLY A 25 -9.17 -4.75 -8.71
C GLY A 25 -10.58 -4.16 -8.85
N ALA A 26 -11.57 -5.00 -9.22
CA ALA A 26 -12.96 -4.59 -9.35
C ALA A 26 -13.58 -4.20 -7.99
N VAL A 27 -13.28 -4.93 -6.92
CA VAL A 27 -13.74 -4.58 -5.57
C VAL A 27 -13.18 -3.23 -5.14
N MET A 28 -11.89 -2.98 -5.37
CA MET A 28 -11.23 -1.72 -4.99
C MET A 28 -11.60 -0.54 -5.90
N HIS A 29 -12.25 -0.79 -7.02
CA HIS A 29 -12.95 0.24 -7.80
C HIS A 29 -14.33 0.56 -7.19
N ALA A 30 -15.11 -0.48 -6.91
CA ALA A 30 -16.51 -0.32 -6.52
C ALA A 30 -16.69 0.14 -5.06
N LEU A 31 -15.94 -0.44 -4.12
CA LEU A 31 -16.12 -0.19 -2.69
C LEU A 31 -15.79 1.25 -2.27
N PRO A 32 -14.62 1.83 -2.62
CA PRO A 32 -14.34 3.24 -2.31
C PRO A 32 -15.35 4.20 -2.93
N LYS A 33 -15.83 3.89 -4.15
CA LYS A 33 -16.88 4.65 -4.82
C LYS A 33 -18.19 4.63 -4.02
N ALA A 34 -18.66 3.46 -3.62
CA ALA A 34 -19.88 3.31 -2.82
C ALA A 34 -19.77 4.04 -1.46
N ILE A 35 -18.62 3.96 -0.82
CA ILE A 35 -18.35 4.68 0.44
C ILE A 35 -18.40 6.20 0.22
N LYS A 36 -17.86 6.69 -0.89
CA LYS A 36 -17.95 8.12 -1.26
C LYS A 36 -19.40 8.54 -1.53
N GLU A 37 -20.19 7.72 -2.19
CA GLU A 37 -21.63 7.97 -2.43
C GLU A 37 -22.43 8.05 -1.13
N LEU A 38 -21.99 7.36 -0.07
CA LEU A 38 -22.52 7.49 1.29
C LEU A 38 -22.04 8.78 2.02
N GLY A 39 -21.32 9.65 1.33
CA GLY A 39 -20.87 10.94 1.85
C GLY A 39 -19.57 10.90 2.66
N GLN A 40 -18.79 9.82 2.56
CA GLN A 40 -17.50 9.73 3.21
C GLN A 40 -16.36 10.19 2.28
N ASP A 41 -15.21 10.61 2.84
CA ASP A 41 -13.99 10.93 2.06
C ASP A 41 -13.14 9.66 1.91
N ALA A 42 -13.43 8.87 0.89
CA ALA A 42 -12.71 7.65 0.58
C ALA A 42 -11.62 7.92 -0.47
N ARG A 43 -10.40 7.51 -0.16
CA ARG A 43 -9.23 7.59 -1.04
C ARG A 43 -8.54 6.24 -1.15
N LEU A 44 -7.76 6.06 -2.21
CA LEU A 44 -7.05 4.83 -2.51
C LEU A 44 -5.54 5.08 -2.51
N MET A 45 -4.75 4.09 -2.12
CA MET A 45 -3.29 4.07 -2.34
C MET A 45 -2.85 2.70 -2.83
N ILE A 46 -2.15 2.69 -3.96
CA ILE A 46 -1.56 1.51 -4.61
C ILE A 46 -0.12 1.80 -5.03
N PRO A 47 0.70 0.78 -5.36
CA PRO A 47 1.97 1.01 -6.04
C PRO A 47 1.75 1.61 -7.43
N ARG A 48 2.70 2.43 -7.87
CA ARG A 48 2.75 2.85 -9.26
C ARG A 48 3.43 1.77 -10.10
N TYR A 49 2.65 1.03 -10.84
CA TYR A 49 3.16 0.04 -11.78
C TYR A 49 3.45 0.67 -13.14
N LEU A 50 4.32 0.02 -13.94
CA LEU A 50 4.72 0.50 -15.27
C LEU A 50 3.54 0.93 -16.19
N PRO A 51 2.41 0.21 -16.27
CA PRO A 51 1.29 0.60 -17.11
C PRO A 51 0.52 1.84 -16.65
N ILE A 52 0.82 2.37 -15.47
CA ILE A 52 0.17 3.58 -14.93
C ILE A 52 0.93 4.79 -15.44
N GLU A 53 0.54 5.29 -16.61
CA GLU A 53 1.19 6.41 -17.30
C GLU A 53 0.72 7.75 -16.76
N ASP A 54 1.67 8.63 -16.45
CA ASP A 54 1.40 9.95 -15.88
C ASP A 54 0.53 10.82 -16.77
N GLU A 55 0.81 10.85 -18.07
CA GLU A 55 0.07 11.65 -19.04
C GLU A 55 -1.37 11.16 -19.21
N LYS A 56 -1.55 9.85 -19.35
CA LYS A 56 -2.88 9.23 -19.52
C LYS A 56 -3.79 9.52 -18.33
N TRP A 57 -3.25 9.41 -17.11
CA TRP A 57 -4.01 9.60 -15.87
C TRP A 57 -3.89 11.01 -15.30
N ARG A 58 -3.12 11.90 -15.96
CA ARG A 58 -2.86 13.26 -15.49
C ARG A 58 -2.39 13.29 -14.04
N LEU A 59 -1.45 12.40 -13.72
CA LEU A 59 -0.91 12.29 -12.39
C LEU A 59 -0.12 13.55 -12.03
N LYS A 60 -0.26 13.99 -10.79
CA LYS A 60 0.48 15.13 -10.24
C LYS A 60 1.42 14.62 -9.16
N MET A 61 2.60 15.20 -9.06
CA MET A 61 3.47 14.97 -7.92
C MET A 61 2.77 15.48 -6.66
N GLU A 62 2.56 14.60 -5.69
CA GLU A 62 2.03 14.94 -4.37
C GLU A 62 3.15 15.10 -3.36
N TYR A 63 4.14 14.21 -3.42
CA TYR A 63 5.33 14.29 -2.58
C TYR A 63 6.52 13.67 -3.32
N GLU A 64 7.65 14.39 -3.34
CA GLU A 64 8.90 13.96 -3.97
C GLU A 64 9.95 13.66 -2.90
N GLY A 65 10.72 12.59 -3.09
CA GLY A 65 11.83 12.24 -2.21
C GLY A 65 11.39 11.72 -0.84
N LEU A 66 10.28 10.97 -0.78
CA LEU A 66 9.81 10.33 0.45
C LEU A 66 10.82 9.28 0.92
N LYS A 67 11.39 9.49 2.08
CA LYS A 67 12.31 8.54 2.71
C LYS A 67 11.54 7.47 3.47
N VAL A 68 11.72 6.23 3.08
CA VAL A 68 11.07 5.08 3.70
C VAL A 68 12.14 4.23 4.40
N PRO A 69 12.12 4.12 5.74
CA PRO A 69 13.12 3.36 6.48
C PRO A 69 13.01 1.86 6.19
N THR A 70 14.14 1.19 6.07
CA THR A 70 14.22 -0.26 5.79
C THR A 70 14.53 -1.09 7.03
N ASN A 71 15.06 -0.45 8.09
CA ASN A 71 15.65 -1.09 9.26
C ASN A 71 16.81 -2.06 8.93
N ASN A 72 17.32 -2.00 7.71
CA ASN A 72 18.41 -2.85 7.28
C ASN A 72 19.74 -2.34 7.84
N GLN A 73 20.33 -3.07 8.75
CA GLN A 73 21.62 -2.73 9.37
C GLN A 73 22.83 -2.96 8.44
N LYS A 74 22.67 -3.73 7.37
CA LYS A 74 23.75 -4.15 6.46
C LYS A 74 23.70 -3.50 5.08
N GLY A 75 22.62 -2.83 4.72
CA GLY A 75 22.37 -2.25 3.41
C GLY A 75 21.89 -0.81 3.48
N ALA A 76 21.08 -0.41 2.51
CA ALA A 76 20.46 0.90 2.52
C ALA A 76 19.49 1.00 3.72
N THR A 77 19.69 2.00 4.58
CA THR A 77 18.83 2.25 5.74
C THR A 77 17.52 2.92 5.36
N GLU A 78 17.45 3.52 4.18
CA GLU A 78 16.29 4.19 3.62
C GLU A 78 16.16 3.90 2.13
N LEU A 79 14.93 3.74 1.66
CA LEU A 79 14.58 3.78 0.24
C LEU A 79 13.90 5.10 -0.07
N VAL A 80 14.20 5.66 -1.25
CA VAL A 80 13.56 6.90 -1.70
C VAL A 80 12.40 6.55 -2.63
N CYS A 81 11.24 7.06 -2.28
CA CYS A 81 10.01 6.92 -3.06
C CYS A 81 9.48 8.29 -3.46
N ASN A 82 8.55 8.32 -4.41
CA ASN A 82 7.70 9.47 -4.64
C ASN A 82 6.24 9.06 -4.43
N VAL A 83 5.37 10.04 -4.23
CA VAL A 83 3.93 9.82 -4.23
C VAL A 83 3.31 10.69 -5.29
N LYS A 84 2.60 10.08 -6.21
CA LYS A 84 1.79 10.77 -7.21
C LYS A 84 0.32 10.69 -6.85
N ARG A 85 -0.46 11.66 -7.33
CA ARG A 85 -1.89 11.76 -7.08
C ARG A 85 -2.68 11.84 -8.36
N TYR A 86 -3.75 11.08 -8.41
CA TYR A 86 -4.84 11.18 -9.36
C TYR A 86 -6.02 11.86 -8.69
N ASP A 87 -6.44 12.99 -9.23
CA ASP A 87 -7.70 13.63 -8.90
C ASP A 87 -8.63 13.52 -10.10
N PRO A 88 -9.75 12.81 -9.99
CA PRO A 88 -10.71 12.75 -11.07
C PRO A 88 -11.30 14.12 -11.33
N TYR A 89 -11.38 14.49 -12.61
CA TYR A 89 -12.03 15.74 -13.05
C TYR A 89 -13.53 15.70 -12.83
N ASP A 90 -14.11 14.51 -12.97
CA ASP A 90 -15.53 14.27 -12.80
C ASP A 90 -15.86 14.05 -11.32
N PRO A 91 -16.76 14.83 -10.72
CA PRO A 91 -17.25 14.56 -9.38
C PRO A 91 -17.88 13.17 -9.22
N ALA A 92 -18.36 12.58 -10.32
CA ALA A 92 -18.84 11.20 -10.35
C ALA A 92 -17.74 10.15 -10.42
N ALA A 93 -16.48 10.56 -10.66
CA ALA A 93 -15.37 9.62 -10.66
C ALA A 93 -15.15 8.98 -9.28
N PRO A 94 -14.69 7.73 -9.27
CA PRO A 94 -14.84 6.89 -8.10
C PRO A 94 -14.14 7.43 -6.86
N PHE A 95 -12.89 7.91 -7.00
CA PHE A 95 -12.10 8.34 -5.83
C PHE A 95 -10.81 9.07 -6.24
N THR A 96 -10.20 9.81 -5.29
CA THR A 96 -8.81 10.24 -5.37
C THR A 96 -7.90 9.05 -5.10
N ALA A 97 -6.86 8.87 -5.92
CA ALA A 97 -5.89 7.80 -5.74
C ALA A 97 -4.47 8.35 -5.57
N TYR A 98 -3.71 7.73 -4.69
CA TYR A 98 -2.29 7.93 -4.50
C TYR A 98 -1.52 6.74 -5.06
N PHE A 99 -0.35 7.01 -5.63
CA PHE A 99 0.53 6.02 -6.21
C PHE A 99 1.91 6.13 -5.56
N LEU A 100 2.32 5.08 -4.84
CA LEU A 100 3.67 4.98 -4.32
C LEU A 100 4.60 4.56 -5.45
N GLU A 101 5.53 5.43 -5.80
CA GLU A 101 6.48 5.24 -6.88
C GLU A 101 7.83 4.81 -6.32
N ASN A 102 8.34 3.69 -6.81
CA ASN A 102 9.72 3.27 -6.65
C ASN A 102 10.08 2.39 -7.84
N MET A 103 11.08 2.83 -8.60
CA MET A 103 11.44 2.26 -9.89
C MET A 103 11.82 0.78 -9.79
N GLU A 104 12.60 0.42 -8.79
CA GLU A 104 13.10 -0.95 -8.60
C GLU A 104 11.99 -1.92 -8.17
N PHE A 105 11.16 -1.52 -7.20
CA PHE A 105 10.20 -2.42 -6.58
C PHE A 105 8.85 -2.48 -7.31
N PHE A 106 8.48 -1.44 -8.07
CA PHE A 106 7.15 -1.39 -8.68
C PHE A 106 7.19 -1.15 -10.19
N GLU A 107 7.91 -0.13 -10.68
CA GLU A 107 7.82 0.30 -12.07
C GLU A 107 8.54 -0.65 -13.04
N HIS A 108 9.70 -1.17 -12.67
CA HIS A 108 10.46 -2.11 -13.50
C HIS A 108 9.93 -3.56 -13.39
N ARG A 109 8.68 -3.75 -12.98
CA ARG A 109 8.07 -5.07 -12.83
C ARG A 109 6.97 -5.27 -13.88
N ALA A 110 7.08 -6.37 -14.62
CA ALA A 110 6.12 -6.72 -15.67
C ALA A 110 4.76 -7.16 -15.11
N ASN A 111 4.74 -7.72 -13.89
CA ASN A 111 3.54 -8.23 -13.24
C ASN A 111 3.34 -7.59 -11.86
N VAL A 112 2.11 -7.59 -11.38
CA VAL A 112 1.78 -7.15 -10.03
C VAL A 112 2.37 -8.10 -8.99
N TYR A 113 2.28 -9.40 -9.21
CA TYR A 113 2.65 -10.48 -8.29
C TYR A 113 3.63 -11.48 -8.88
N GLY A 114 4.18 -12.33 -8.01
CA GLY A 114 4.92 -13.53 -8.39
C GLY A 114 6.44 -13.37 -8.39
N TYR A 115 6.95 -12.33 -7.76
CA TYR A 115 8.39 -12.11 -7.60
C TYR A 115 8.90 -12.72 -6.29
N ALA A 116 10.16 -13.13 -6.28
CA ALA A 116 10.82 -13.63 -5.08
C ALA A 116 10.87 -12.59 -3.96
N ASP A 117 10.93 -11.31 -4.31
CA ASP A 117 10.95 -10.16 -3.43
C ASP A 117 9.56 -9.56 -3.13
N ASP A 118 8.47 -10.29 -3.38
CA ASP A 118 7.11 -9.78 -3.12
C ASP A 118 6.92 -9.32 -1.67
N VAL A 119 7.52 -10.01 -0.69
CA VAL A 119 7.46 -9.59 0.72
C VAL A 119 8.07 -8.20 0.89
N ALA A 120 9.28 -7.96 0.35
CA ALA A 120 9.96 -6.67 0.42
C ALA A 120 9.14 -5.56 -0.27
N ARG A 121 8.53 -5.87 -1.41
CA ARG A 121 7.67 -4.93 -2.15
C ARG A 121 6.47 -4.48 -1.32
N TRP A 122 5.80 -5.41 -0.65
CA TRP A 122 4.63 -5.09 0.16
C TRP A 122 4.99 -4.45 1.50
N MET A 123 6.18 -4.76 2.01
CA MET A 123 6.75 -4.02 3.14
C MET A 123 7.04 -2.57 2.79
N LEU A 124 7.66 -2.33 1.61
CA LEU A 124 7.91 -0.98 1.11
C LEU A 124 6.60 -0.22 0.93
N LEU A 125 5.55 -0.84 0.36
CA LEU A 125 4.24 -0.23 0.26
C LEU A 125 3.69 0.15 1.64
N SER A 126 3.73 -0.78 2.59
CA SER A 126 3.17 -0.59 3.93
C SER A 126 3.87 0.54 4.69
N ARG A 127 5.20 0.57 4.69
CA ARG A 127 5.97 1.65 5.32
C ARG A 127 5.84 2.97 4.56
N GLY A 128 5.86 2.92 3.23
CA GLY A 128 5.71 4.09 2.37
C GLY A 128 4.38 4.81 2.58
N VAL A 129 3.29 4.05 2.78
CA VAL A 129 1.98 4.62 3.17
C VAL A 129 2.10 5.38 4.49
N LEU A 130 2.68 4.78 5.51
CA LEU A 130 2.78 5.40 6.84
C LEU A 130 3.68 6.64 6.82
N GLU A 131 4.83 6.58 6.15
CA GLU A 131 5.72 7.74 6.00
C GLU A 131 5.05 8.87 5.19
N PHE A 132 4.32 8.52 4.14
CA PHE A 132 3.54 9.52 3.39
C PHE A 132 2.49 10.20 4.28
N LEU A 133 1.79 9.45 5.12
CA LEU A 133 0.77 10.02 6.00
C LEU A 133 1.35 10.98 7.05
N LYS A 134 2.61 10.82 7.45
CA LYS A 134 3.29 11.77 8.36
C LYS A 134 3.52 13.15 7.73
N VAL A 135 3.67 13.20 6.42
CA VAL A 135 3.94 14.44 5.66
C VAL A 135 2.72 14.96 4.91
N SER A 136 1.66 14.16 4.83
CA SER A 136 0.43 14.51 4.14
C SER A 136 -0.42 15.51 4.94
N SER A 137 -1.01 16.46 4.25
CA SER A 137 -2.06 17.32 4.83
C SER A 137 -3.41 16.62 5.04
N TRP A 138 -3.57 15.44 4.43
CA TRP A 138 -4.76 14.62 4.56
C TRP A 138 -4.42 13.32 5.30
N VAL A 139 -5.00 13.14 6.48
CA VAL A 139 -4.79 11.96 7.33
C VAL A 139 -6.10 11.22 7.49
N PRO A 140 -6.15 9.91 7.22
CA PRO A 140 -7.34 9.10 7.40
C PRO A 140 -7.63 8.84 8.88
N GLN A 141 -8.89 8.59 9.20
CA GLN A 141 -9.30 8.06 10.50
C GLN A 141 -9.33 6.53 10.48
N VAL A 142 -9.48 5.94 9.28
CA VAL A 142 -9.48 4.49 9.06
C VAL A 142 -8.61 4.15 7.86
N ILE A 143 -7.75 3.15 8.01
CA ILE A 143 -7.05 2.49 6.90
C ILE A 143 -7.69 1.11 6.70
N VAL A 144 -8.07 0.81 5.46
CA VAL A 144 -8.54 -0.52 5.04
C VAL A 144 -7.40 -1.20 4.30
N CYS A 145 -6.81 -2.22 4.91
CA CYS A 145 -5.80 -3.08 4.30
C CYS A 145 -6.46 -4.27 3.60
N THR A 146 -5.91 -4.70 2.46
CA THR A 146 -6.48 -5.82 1.68
C THR A 146 -5.49 -6.97 1.57
N ASP A 147 -5.94 -8.15 1.90
CA ASP A 147 -5.16 -9.39 1.84
C ASP A 147 -3.80 -9.32 2.56
N TRP A 148 -2.98 -10.36 2.43
CA TRP A 148 -1.69 -10.45 3.11
C TRP A 148 -0.69 -9.37 2.66
N HIS A 149 -0.81 -8.92 1.40
CA HIS A 149 0.10 -7.93 0.81
C HIS A 149 0.16 -6.61 1.59
N THR A 150 -0.95 -6.18 2.15
CA THR A 150 -1.03 -4.95 2.95
C THR A 150 -1.27 -5.21 4.45
N GLY A 151 -1.29 -6.48 4.85
CA GLY A 151 -1.43 -6.89 6.24
C GLY A 151 -0.27 -6.43 7.14
N PHE A 152 0.93 -6.31 6.57
CA PHE A 152 2.10 -5.76 7.27
C PHE A 152 1.87 -4.35 7.83
N LEU A 153 1.12 -3.52 7.10
CA LEU A 153 0.81 -2.16 7.53
C LEU A 153 0.13 -2.13 8.90
N ALA A 154 -0.79 -3.06 9.15
CA ALA A 154 -1.50 -3.16 10.43
C ALA A 154 -0.54 -3.44 11.59
N ASN A 155 0.40 -4.37 11.39
CA ASN A 155 1.40 -4.71 12.38
C ASN A 155 2.36 -3.53 12.62
N ILE A 156 2.96 -3.00 11.55
CA ILE A 156 3.91 -1.89 11.62
C ILE A 156 3.31 -0.66 12.30
N LEU A 157 2.05 -0.32 11.97
CA LEU A 157 1.37 0.80 12.61
C LEU A 157 1.23 0.61 14.13
N LYS A 158 0.98 -0.61 14.58
CA LYS A 158 0.74 -0.92 16.01
C LYS A 158 2.03 -1.24 16.78
N THR A 159 3.16 -1.36 16.10
CA THR A 159 4.48 -1.61 16.70
C THR A 159 5.39 -0.41 16.49
N SER A 160 5.97 -0.27 15.29
CA SER A 160 6.98 0.75 14.99
C SER A 160 6.44 2.20 15.02
N TYR A 161 5.14 2.40 14.82
CA TYR A 161 4.51 3.74 14.81
C TYR A 161 3.49 3.94 15.93
N GLN A 162 3.47 3.07 16.94
CA GLN A 162 2.51 3.14 18.04
C GLN A 162 2.56 4.45 18.85
N ASP A 163 3.73 5.08 18.93
CA ASP A 163 3.97 6.30 19.67
C ASP A 163 3.88 7.56 18.78
N ASP A 164 3.65 7.40 17.48
CA ASP A 164 3.44 8.55 16.59
C ASP A 164 2.12 9.23 16.92
N PRO A 165 2.12 10.55 17.25
CA PRO A 165 0.94 11.24 17.77
C PRO A 165 -0.22 11.34 16.79
N GLN A 166 0.06 11.19 15.50
CA GLN A 166 -0.91 11.26 14.41
C GLN A 166 -1.36 9.86 13.99
N LEU A 167 -0.40 8.96 13.72
CA LEU A 167 -0.67 7.65 13.17
C LEU A 167 -1.28 6.69 14.18
N SER A 168 -0.89 6.78 15.47
CA SER A 168 -1.41 5.90 16.53
C SER A 168 -2.93 5.94 16.70
N LYS A 169 -3.57 7.05 16.26
CA LYS A 169 -5.02 7.25 16.34
C LYS A 169 -5.80 6.61 15.19
N ILE A 170 -5.11 6.14 14.16
CA ILE A 170 -5.75 5.56 12.98
C ILE A 170 -6.27 4.17 13.32
N ALA A 171 -7.55 3.93 13.03
CA ALA A 171 -8.15 2.62 13.10
C ALA A 171 -7.79 1.80 11.85
N ILE A 172 -7.66 0.48 12.01
CA ILE A 172 -7.38 -0.44 10.90
C ILE A 172 -8.53 -1.42 10.73
N VAL A 173 -8.90 -1.63 9.48
CA VAL A 173 -9.75 -2.72 9.02
C VAL A 173 -8.94 -3.58 8.07
N HIS A 174 -8.82 -4.87 8.33
CA HIS A 174 -8.17 -5.82 7.42
C HIS A 174 -9.26 -6.60 6.68
N SER A 175 -9.33 -6.44 5.37
CA SER A 175 -10.29 -7.09 4.48
C SER A 175 -9.63 -8.24 3.72
N ILE A 176 -10.12 -9.46 3.91
CA ILE A 176 -9.56 -10.67 3.31
C ILE A 176 -10.44 -11.07 2.12
N HIS A 177 -9.86 -11.02 0.91
CA HIS A 177 -10.54 -11.35 -0.35
C HIS A 177 -10.10 -12.69 -0.93
N ASN A 178 -8.88 -13.15 -0.61
CA ASN A 178 -8.35 -14.41 -1.12
C ASN A 178 -7.61 -15.20 -0.03
N LEU A 179 -8.36 -15.98 0.74
CA LEU A 179 -7.80 -16.77 1.85
C LEU A 179 -6.87 -17.90 1.37
N ALA A 180 -7.15 -18.52 0.22
CA ALA A 180 -6.39 -19.64 -0.28
C ALA A 180 -4.96 -19.29 -0.69
N SER A 181 -4.76 -18.12 -1.33
CA SER A 181 -3.42 -17.65 -1.72
C SER A 181 -2.56 -17.24 -0.52
N GLN A 182 -3.19 -16.83 0.56
CA GLN A 182 -2.50 -16.47 1.80
C GLN A 182 -1.94 -17.70 2.51
N MET A 183 -2.70 -18.80 2.54
CA MET A 183 -2.29 -20.04 3.20
C MET A 183 -1.21 -20.80 2.45
N SER A 184 -1.15 -20.73 1.13
CA SER A 184 -0.18 -21.51 0.33
C SER A 184 1.26 -21.00 0.42
N ARG A 185 1.45 -19.71 0.68
CA ARG A 185 2.78 -19.09 0.77
C ARG A 185 3.29 -18.96 2.21
N LEU A 186 2.38 -18.91 3.19
CA LEU A 186 2.72 -18.79 4.61
C LEU A 186 2.81 -20.13 5.32
N LYS A 187 2.92 -21.25 4.60
CA LYS A 187 2.82 -22.60 5.15
C LYS A 187 3.75 -22.92 6.32
N HIS A 188 4.80 -22.14 6.60
CA HIS A 188 5.81 -22.53 7.59
C HIS A 188 6.47 -21.41 8.42
N ARG A 189 6.03 -20.15 8.40
CA ARG A 189 6.65 -19.15 9.28
C ARG A 189 5.67 -18.14 9.84
N PHE A 190 5.62 -18.05 11.15
CA PHE A 190 5.32 -16.79 11.82
C PHE A 190 6.46 -15.83 11.48
N VAL A 191 6.20 -14.82 10.68
CA VAL A 191 7.18 -13.82 10.32
C VAL A 191 7.37 -12.94 11.55
N SER A 192 8.57 -12.96 12.13
CA SER A 192 8.94 -12.03 13.21
C SER A 192 9.07 -10.61 12.63
N GLU A 193 9.06 -9.59 13.49
CA GLU A 193 9.33 -8.21 13.05
C GLU A 193 10.71 -8.10 12.39
N GLU A 194 11.69 -8.86 12.87
CA GLU A 194 13.04 -8.94 12.29
C GLU A 194 13.03 -9.55 10.89
N ASP A 195 12.25 -10.61 10.66
CA ASP A 195 12.07 -11.21 9.33
C ASP A 195 11.38 -10.25 8.33
N ILE A 196 10.52 -9.36 8.84
CA ILE A 196 9.84 -8.33 8.05
C ILE A 196 10.84 -7.25 7.63
N ASP A 197 11.68 -6.79 8.54
CA ASP A 197 12.68 -5.77 8.27
C ASP A 197 13.79 -6.30 7.33
N ASP A 198 14.19 -7.55 7.47
CA ASP A 198 15.10 -8.25 6.56
C ASP A 198 14.49 -8.42 5.15
N GLY A 199 13.17 -8.48 5.02
CA GLY A 199 12.46 -8.56 3.75
C GLY A 199 12.64 -7.32 2.84
N LEU A 200 13.09 -6.18 3.39
CA LEU A 200 13.49 -5.00 2.59
C LEU A 200 14.95 -5.06 2.13
N SER A 201 15.73 -6.04 2.56
CA SER A 201 17.07 -6.27 2.04
C SER A 201 17.01 -7.24 0.85
N SER A 202 17.41 -6.78 -0.34
CA SER A 202 17.37 -7.55 -1.59
C SER A 202 18.22 -8.85 -1.58
N GLU A 203 19.04 -9.06 -0.57
CA GLU A 203 19.93 -10.22 -0.48
C GLU A 203 19.30 -11.46 0.18
N MET A 204 18.13 -11.36 0.82
CA MET A 204 17.57 -12.45 1.64
C MET A 204 16.43 -13.25 1.04
N ILE A 205 15.92 -12.84 -0.12
CA ILE A 205 14.88 -13.61 -0.82
C ILE A 205 15.56 -14.41 -1.94
N THR A 206 16.28 -15.46 -1.57
CA THR A 206 16.71 -16.45 -2.58
C THR A 206 15.54 -17.38 -2.94
N PRO A 207 15.47 -17.88 -4.20
CA PRO A 207 14.45 -18.86 -4.60
C PRO A 207 14.38 -20.10 -3.70
N ASP A 208 15.44 -20.42 -2.98
CA ASP A 208 15.53 -21.58 -2.08
C ASP A 208 14.89 -21.34 -0.71
N SER A 209 14.81 -20.09 -0.23
CA SER A 209 14.09 -19.78 1.01
C SER A 209 12.56 -19.94 0.90
N LEU A 210 12.05 -20.07 -0.33
CA LEU A 210 10.63 -20.30 -0.64
C LEU A 210 10.30 -21.79 -0.84
N LYS A 211 11.28 -22.69 -0.80
CA LYS A 211 11.11 -24.13 -1.07
C LYS A 211 11.08 -25.01 0.19
N THR A 212 11.22 -24.45 1.38
CA THR A 212 11.14 -25.19 2.65
C THR A 212 9.85 -24.98 3.41
#